data_92a91f5d79d41ad4ace37e9158026a9e
#
_entry.id   92a91f5d79d41ad4ace37e9158026a9e
#
_cell.length_a   1.000
_cell.length_b   1.000
_cell.length_c   1.000
_cell.angle_alpha   90.00
_cell.angle_beta   90.00
_cell.angle_gamma   90.00
#
_symmetry.space_group_name_H-M   'P 1'
#
loop_
_entity.id
_entity.type
_entity.pdbx_description
1 polymer ?
#
loop_
_entity_poly.entity_id
_entity_poly.type
_entity_poly.pdbx_seq_one_letter_code
_entity_poly.pdbx_strand_id
1 'polypeptide(L)'
;MKSDNIKKGIARTPHRGLLMATGVSKKNMDAPFIGIASSFSDLVPGHIGMRDLERQIEKGIHSGGGQAFIFGVPAICDGIAMGHSGMRYSLPSRDLIADCVESVAAAHQLDGIVLLSNCDKITPGMLIGALRLNIPAIIVTAGPMLDGMCRSENKLTMVTGSFEAVGRFRKGEITEEHLNALEENSCPSAGACQGMYTANTMACLTEVLGMSLPYCASASAVSSQKRRIAFESGMQIVDLVKNDVKPSDIITRESLRNAITADLALGGSTNTFLHILAIANAGGINITLNDFEDLSGKVHQIVKINPSSTLTMTDFHLAGGVPAVLKSLVNSNLEIFDTKTVADLSIKEIANSAYSDEKIIPPYDKSTYTQAGLAVLYGNIAKDGCVIKTSGVAPECYEFEGVAKTFNSEEEAMTALETDKIKEGDVIVIRYEGPKGGPGMREMLAPTSLLVGKGLGKKCALITDGRFSGATRGICVGHICPEAANGGVIALIENGDKIKIDINKRLIELCVDEKVLAERHKNLKSFEPRVKSGYLAKYAKNVQDASHGAIV
;
A
#
# COMPACT_ATOMS: atom_id res chain seq x y z
N MET A 1 0.65 -20.88 27.16
CA MET A 1 1.36 -19.68 26.62
C MET A 1 2.68 -20.10 26.01
N LYS A 2 3.09 -19.53 24.86
CA LYS A 2 4.43 -19.81 24.26
C LYS A 2 5.56 -19.36 25.20
N SER A 3 5.37 -18.23 25.87
CA SER A 3 6.35 -17.69 26.83
C SER A 3 6.63 -18.61 28.03
N ASP A 4 5.82 -19.62 28.30
CA ASP A 4 6.11 -20.64 29.32
C ASP A 4 7.43 -21.37 29.03
N ASN A 5 7.83 -21.47 27.76
CA ASN A 5 9.11 -22.03 27.33
C ASN A 5 10.34 -21.31 27.90
N ILE A 6 10.20 -20.06 28.32
CA ILE A 6 11.28 -19.22 28.89
C ILE A 6 10.99 -18.82 30.35
N LYS A 7 9.79 -19.06 30.86
CA LYS A 7 9.36 -18.65 32.20
C LYS A 7 9.28 -19.80 33.21
N LYS A 8 8.80 -21.00 32.78
CA LYS A 8 8.43 -22.07 33.72
C LYS A 8 9.49 -23.15 33.87
N GLY A 9 9.58 -23.69 35.08
CA GLY A 9 10.49 -24.77 35.45
C GLY A 9 11.87 -24.30 35.91
N ILE A 10 12.58 -25.19 36.63
CA ILE A 10 13.89 -24.91 37.24
C ILE A 10 14.95 -24.61 36.15
N ALA A 11 14.93 -25.36 35.06
CA ALA A 11 15.86 -25.17 33.95
C ALA A 11 15.77 -23.76 33.29
N ARG A 12 14.70 -23.00 33.54
CA ARG A 12 14.50 -21.65 33.05
C ARG A 12 14.93 -20.55 34.04
N THR A 13 15.59 -20.90 35.12
CA THR A 13 16.16 -19.94 36.08
C THR A 13 17.08 -18.91 35.42
N PRO A 14 18.03 -19.27 34.53
CA PRO A 14 18.84 -18.28 33.82
C PRO A 14 18.01 -17.33 32.93
N HIS A 15 17.01 -17.83 32.21
CA HIS A 15 16.12 -17.03 31.37
C HIS A 15 15.35 -16.00 32.21
N ARG A 16 14.78 -16.43 33.36
CA ARG A 16 14.09 -15.48 34.26
C ARG A 16 15.05 -14.44 34.84
N GLY A 17 16.31 -14.82 35.13
CA GLY A 17 17.34 -13.85 35.53
C GLY A 17 17.58 -12.76 34.48
N LEU A 18 17.67 -13.15 33.21
CA LEU A 18 17.80 -12.20 32.09
C LEU A 18 16.54 -11.34 31.93
N LEU A 19 15.35 -11.92 32.03
CA LEU A 19 14.09 -11.17 31.98
C LEU A 19 13.99 -10.17 33.16
N MET A 20 14.44 -10.52 34.35
CA MET A 20 14.51 -9.59 35.50
C MET A 20 15.50 -8.43 35.23
N ALA A 21 16.59 -8.67 34.50
CA ALA A 21 17.53 -7.63 34.09
C ALA A 21 16.91 -6.61 33.13
N THR A 22 15.86 -6.99 32.38
CA THR A 22 15.07 -6.05 31.55
C THR A 22 13.96 -5.35 32.33
N GLY A 23 13.85 -5.57 33.64
CA GLY A 23 12.86 -4.94 34.50
C GLY A 23 11.58 -5.76 34.74
N VAL A 24 11.48 -6.98 34.22
CA VAL A 24 10.31 -7.83 34.47
C VAL A 24 10.31 -8.29 35.93
N SER A 25 9.26 -7.98 36.68
CA SER A 25 9.13 -8.37 38.07
C SER A 25 8.69 -9.85 38.20
N LYS A 26 8.99 -10.49 39.35
CA LYS A 26 8.47 -11.83 39.62
C LYS A 26 6.95 -11.92 39.50
N LYS A 27 6.25 -10.86 39.90
CA LYS A 27 4.78 -10.78 39.83
C LYS A 27 4.24 -10.82 38.40
N ASN A 28 5.01 -10.31 37.46
CA ASN A 28 4.61 -10.24 36.04
C ASN A 28 5.05 -11.46 35.21
N MET A 29 5.79 -12.41 35.83
CA MET A 29 6.24 -13.62 35.14
C MET A 29 5.09 -14.54 34.69
N ASP A 30 3.94 -14.48 35.36
CA ASP A 30 2.76 -15.28 34.98
C ASP A 30 1.87 -14.57 33.93
N ALA A 31 2.10 -13.29 33.67
CA ALA A 31 1.38 -12.55 32.66
C ALA A 31 1.73 -13.01 31.23
N PRO A 32 0.82 -12.90 30.26
CA PRO A 32 1.17 -13.10 28.86
C PRO A 32 2.20 -12.06 28.40
N PHE A 33 3.19 -12.49 27.64
CA PHE A 33 4.24 -11.64 27.08
C PHE A 33 3.82 -11.12 25.71
N ILE A 34 3.60 -9.81 25.64
CA ILE A 34 3.08 -9.13 24.45
C ILE A 34 4.17 -8.25 23.84
N GLY A 35 4.50 -8.53 22.58
CA GLY A 35 5.39 -7.68 21.81
C GLY A 35 4.66 -6.45 21.27
N ILE A 36 5.36 -5.32 21.18
CA ILE A 36 4.97 -4.15 20.40
C ILE A 36 6.05 -3.98 19.33
N ALA A 37 5.78 -4.49 18.12
CA ALA A 37 6.65 -4.26 16.98
C ALA A 37 6.38 -2.85 16.43
N SER A 38 7.31 -1.93 16.68
CA SER A 38 7.15 -0.53 16.29
C SER A 38 8.04 -0.19 15.10
N SER A 39 7.45 0.46 14.12
CA SER A 39 8.16 1.04 12.99
C SER A 39 8.53 2.52 13.21
N PHE A 40 8.62 2.97 14.45
CA PHE A 40 9.06 4.33 14.78
C PHE A 40 10.35 4.69 14.02
N SER A 41 10.37 5.89 13.45
CA SER A 41 11.55 6.43 12.78
C SER A 41 11.45 7.95 12.70
N ASP A 42 12.53 8.66 13.00
CA ASP A 42 12.65 10.11 12.78
C ASP A 42 12.77 10.46 11.29
N LEU A 43 13.09 9.48 10.44
CA LEU A 43 13.24 9.65 8.99
C LEU A 43 11.89 9.64 8.24
N VAL A 44 10.79 9.26 8.89
CA VAL A 44 9.51 9.00 8.23
C VAL A 44 8.41 9.86 8.87
N PRO A 45 7.88 10.87 8.17
CA PRO A 45 6.84 11.76 8.71
C PRO A 45 5.62 11.01 9.27
N GLY A 46 5.26 9.89 8.64
CA GLY A 46 4.18 9.01 9.11
C GLY A 46 4.45 8.34 10.45
N HIS A 47 5.69 8.35 10.96
CA HIS A 47 6.13 7.54 12.09
C HIS A 47 6.64 8.35 13.29
N ILE A 48 6.94 9.64 13.11
CA ILE A 48 7.53 10.48 14.19
C ILE A 48 6.65 10.57 15.46
N GLY A 49 5.33 10.40 15.33
CA GLY A 49 4.38 10.39 16.44
C GLY A 49 4.22 9.05 17.17
N MET A 50 4.85 7.97 16.68
CA MET A 50 4.59 6.61 17.19
C MET A 50 5.06 6.38 18.62
N ARG A 51 6.03 7.13 19.13
CA ARG A 51 6.46 7.01 20.54
C ARG A 51 5.32 7.25 21.53
N ASP A 52 4.39 8.16 21.21
CA ASP A 52 3.21 8.35 22.05
C ASP A 52 2.25 7.15 21.93
N LEU A 53 2.04 6.66 20.72
CA LEU A 53 1.18 5.48 20.50
C LEU A 53 1.75 4.21 21.15
N GLU A 54 3.08 3.98 21.10
CA GLU A 54 3.76 2.91 21.84
C GLU A 54 3.37 2.94 23.31
N ARG A 55 3.39 4.14 23.94
CA ARG A 55 3.05 4.32 25.35
C ARG A 55 1.56 4.08 25.63
N GLN A 56 0.65 4.44 24.70
CA GLN A 56 -0.76 4.12 24.88
C GLN A 56 -1.02 2.61 24.77
N ILE A 57 -0.40 1.94 23.79
CA ILE A 57 -0.48 0.47 23.64
C ILE A 57 0.07 -0.23 24.89
N GLU A 58 1.25 0.15 25.36
CA GLU A 58 1.89 -0.38 26.57
C GLU A 58 0.96 -0.29 27.78
N LYS A 59 0.35 0.90 28.02
CA LYS A 59 -0.63 1.10 29.09
C LYS A 59 -1.84 0.18 28.92
N GLY A 60 -2.35 0.03 27.70
CA GLY A 60 -3.46 -0.87 27.40
C GLY A 60 -3.11 -2.32 27.72
N ILE A 61 -1.93 -2.81 27.31
CA ILE A 61 -1.45 -4.17 27.62
C ILE A 61 -1.37 -4.39 29.12
N HIS A 62 -0.79 -3.47 29.88
CA HIS A 62 -0.71 -3.58 31.33
C HIS A 62 -2.09 -3.53 31.99
N SER A 63 -3.01 -2.69 31.50
CA SER A 63 -4.40 -2.65 31.99
C SER A 63 -5.15 -3.95 31.72
N GLY A 64 -4.87 -4.63 30.60
CA GLY A 64 -5.41 -5.96 30.28
C GLY A 64 -4.78 -7.13 31.07
N GLY A 65 -3.69 -6.85 31.83
CA GLY A 65 -2.96 -7.84 32.63
C GLY A 65 -1.81 -8.51 31.88
N GLY A 66 -1.34 -7.97 30.76
CA GLY A 66 -0.16 -8.42 30.01
C GLY A 66 1.15 -7.75 30.44
N GLN A 67 2.28 -8.32 30.02
CA GLN A 67 3.61 -7.72 30.12
C GLN A 67 4.05 -7.27 28.73
N ALA A 68 4.26 -5.98 28.54
CA ALA A 68 4.64 -5.38 27.26
C ALA A 68 6.16 -5.41 27.03
N PHE A 69 6.57 -5.58 25.75
CA PHE A 69 7.95 -5.45 25.29
C PHE A 69 7.97 -4.74 23.94
N ILE A 70 8.64 -3.59 23.86
CA ILE A 70 8.75 -2.80 22.63
C ILE A 70 10.03 -3.19 21.90
N PHE A 71 9.93 -3.44 20.60
CA PHE A 71 11.09 -3.60 19.72
C PHE A 71 10.86 -2.92 18.37
N GLY A 72 11.96 -2.53 17.70
CA GLY A 72 11.91 -1.80 16.44
C GLY A 72 11.93 -2.68 15.21
N VAL A 73 11.25 -2.24 14.16
CA VAL A 73 11.37 -2.76 12.79
C VAL A 73 11.74 -1.64 11.82
N PRO A 74 12.34 -1.92 10.65
CA PRO A 74 12.69 -0.90 9.67
C PRO A 74 11.48 -0.11 9.19
N ALA A 75 11.72 1.17 8.80
CA ALA A 75 10.72 2.00 8.12
C ALA A 75 11.38 2.80 7.00
N ILE A 76 10.74 2.85 5.84
CA ILE A 76 11.15 3.66 4.68
C ILE A 76 9.98 4.55 4.28
N CYS A 77 10.25 5.84 4.04
CA CYS A 77 9.28 6.77 3.49
C CYS A 77 9.36 6.75 1.95
N ASP A 78 8.32 6.24 1.29
CA ASP A 78 8.25 6.22 -0.17
C ASP A 78 8.34 7.63 -0.77
N GLY A 79 7.71 8.62 -0.15
CA GLY A 79 7.74 10.01 -0.61
C GLY A 79 9.16 10.60 -0.62
N ILE A 80 9.96 10.37 0.43
CA ILE A 80 11.35 10.83 0.49
C ILE A 80 12.25 10.02 -0.46
N ALA A 81 11.95 8.73 -0.68
CA ALA A 81 12.69 7.87 -1.57
C ALA A 81 12.35 8.08 -3.08
N MET A 82 11.28 8.84 -3.38
CA MET A 82 10.77 9.04 -4.74
C MET A 82 11.76 9.79 -5.63
N GLY A 83 11.88 9.35 -6.90
CA GLY A 83 12.69 10.04 -7.91
C GLY A 83 14.21 9.81 -7.82
N HIS A 84 14.69 8.92 -6.98
CA HIS A 84 16.11 8.54 -6.89
C HIS A 84 16.29 7.05 -6.54
N SER A 85 17.54 6.58 -6.50
CA SER A 85 17.88 5.16 -6.29
C SER A 85 17.37 4.57 -4.97
N GLY A 86 17.08 5.39 -3.96
CA GLY A 86 16.51 4.97 -2.68
C GLY A 86 15.15 4.27 -2.82
N MET A 87 14.37 4.61 -3.85
CA MET A 87 13.06 4.00 -4.10
C MET A 87 13.13 2.49 -4.37
N ARG A 88 14.27 1.98 -4.81
CA ARG A 88 14.52 0.55 -5.01
C ARG A 88 14.48 -0.26 -3.71
N TYR A 89 14.66 0.37 -2.55
CA TYR A 89 14.60 -0.27 -1.24
C TYR A 89 13.19 -0.33 -0.64
N SER A 90 12.23 0.44 -1.18
CA SER A 90 10.89 0.56 -0.62
C SER A 90 10.15 -0.79 -0.63
N LEU A 91 9.83 -1.37 -1.80
CA LEU A 91 9.10 -2.64 -1.85
C LEU A 91 9.84 -3.81 -1.18
N PRO A 92 11.16 -3.98 -1.37
CA PRO A 92 11.90 -5.03 -0.68
C PRO A 92 11.84 -4.95 0.84
N SER A 93 11.68 -3.75 1.42
CA SER A 93 11.55 -3.59 2.87
C SER A 93 10.30 -4.26 3.45
N ARG A 94 9.25 -4.50 2.65
CA ARG A 94 8.04 -5.21 3.06
C ARG A 94 8.37 -6.60 3.60
N ASP A 95 9.13 -7.38 2.84
CA ASP A 95 9.51 -8.75 3.22
C ASP A 95 10.54 -8.74 4.36
N LEU A 96 11.48 -7.78 4.36
CA LEU A 96 12.41 -7.58 5.47
C LEU A 96 11.68 -7.27 6.81
N ILE A 97 10.63 -6.46 6.77
CA ILE A 97 9.83 -6.16 7.96
C ILE A 97 9.12 -7.43 8.46
N ALA A 98 8.56 -8.23 7.55
CA ALA A 98 7.95 -9.51 7.89
C ALA A 98 8.95 -10.44 8.57
N ASP A 99 10.16 -10.56 8.02
CA ASP A 99 11.25 -11.35 8.59
C ASP A 99 11.68 -10.84 9.98
N CYS A 100 11.75 -9.52 10.18
CA CYS A 100 12.07 -8.93 11.48
C CYS A 100 11.00 -9.24 12.53
N VAL A 101 9.72 -9.08 12.19
CA VAL A 101 8.59 -9.39 13.09
C VAL A 101 8.61 -10.85 13.50
N GLU A 102 8.70 -11.75 12.52
CA GLU A 102 8.74 -13.20 12.74
C GLU A 102 9.93 -13.61 13.60
N SER A 103 11.13 -13.19 13.21
CA SER A 103 12.37 -13.60 13.88
C SER A 103 12.42 -13.16 15.34
N VAL A 104 12.09 -11.90 15.63
CA VAL A 104 12.13 -11.37 17.01
C VAL A 104 11.08 -12.03 17.88
N ALA A 105 9.83 -12.09 17.42
CA ALA A 105 8.72 -12.62 18.21
C ALA A 105 8.88 -14.14 18.46
N ALA A 106 9.32 -14.91 17.47
CA ALA A 106 9.56 -16.33 17.61
C ALA A 106 10.74 -16.64 18.54
N ALA A 107 11.86 -15.92 18.40
CA ALA A 107 13.04 -16.12 19.24
C ALA A 107 12.76 -15.83 20.74
N HIS A 108 11.94 -14.80 21.02
CA HIS A 108 11.60 -14.39 22.38
C HIS A 108 10.32 -15.05 22.92
N GLN A 109 9.74 -15.99 22.16
CA GLN A 109 8.56 -16.78 22.56
C GLN A 109 7.39 -15.93 23.06
N LEU A 110 7.06 -14.86 22.30
CA LEU A 110 5.95 -13.98 22.64
C LEU A 110 4.60 -14.72 22.53
N ASP A 111 3.66 -14.37 23.39
CA ASP A 111 2.30 -14.92 23.40
C ASP A 111 1.35 -14.21 22.46
N GLY A 112 1.59 -12.92 22.23
CA GLY A 112 0.83 -12.07 21.32
C GLY A 112 1.64 -10.85 20.87
N ILE A 113 1.15 -10.14 19.87
CA ILE A 113 1.87 -9.01 19.28
C ILE A 113 0.93 -7.89 18.84
N VAL A 114 1.28 -6.65 19.19
CA VAL A 114 0.71 -5.44 18.58
C VAL A 114 1.69 -4.93 17.53
N LEU A 115 1.20 -4.71 16.33
CA LEU A 115 1.97 -4.29 15.18
C LEU A 115 1.67 -2.80 14.90
N LEU A 116 2.53 -1.92 15.40
CA LEU A 116 2.40 -0.47 15.21
C LEU A 116 3.05 -0.05 13.90
N SER A 117 2.22 0.20 12.91
CA SER A 117 2.61 0.47 11.53
C SER A 117 2.09 1.80 11.01
N ASN A 118 2.65 2.23 9.90
CA ASN A 118 2.11 3.24 8.99
C ASN A 118 2.87 3.15 7.65
N CYS A 119 2.59 4.03 6.70
CA CYS A 119 3.23 4.07 5.38
C CYS A 119 3.07 2.81 4.53
N ASP A 120 3.61 2.87 3.31
CA ASP A 120 3.17 2.05 2.17
C ASP A 120 3.50 0.56 2.29
N LYS A 121 4.70 0.23 2.76
CA LYS A 121 5.23 -1.15 2.75
C LYS A 121 5.27 -1.76 4.15
N ILE A 122 5.17 -0.92 5.18
CA ILE A 122 5.27 -1.37 6.58
C ILE A 122 4.02 -2.14 6.98
N THR A 123 2.82 -1.58 6.74
CA THR A 123 1.56 -2.23 7.08
C THR A 123 1.42 -3.61 6.43
N PRO A 124 1.61 -3.78 5.10
CA PRO A 124 1.56 -5.13 4.51
C PRO A 124 2.70 -6.04 4.99
N GLY A 125 3.90 -5.51 5.24
CA GLY A 125 4.99 -6.31 5.81
C GLY A 125 4.65 -6.85 7.20
N MET A 126 4.00 -6.06 8.04
CA MET A 126 3.54 -6.50 9.37
C MET A 126 2.40 -7.53 9.27
N LEU A 127 1.46 -7.40 8.33
CA LEU A 127 0.41 -8.40 8.08
C LEU A 127 1.01 -9.75 7.64
N ILE A 128 1.99 -9.72 6.76
CA ILE A 128 2.75 -10.92 6.34
C ILE A 128 3.44 -11.56 7.54
N GLY A 129 4.15 -10.76 8.35
CA GLY A 129 4.83 -11.24 9.56
C GLY A 129 3.85 -11.83 10.59
N ALA A 130 2.67 -11.22 10.77
CA ALA A 130 1.61 -11.73 11.64
C ALA A 130 1.12 -13.12 11.20
N LEU A 131 0.87 -13.30 9.89
CA LEU A 131 0.41 -14.59 9.34
C LEU A 131 1.48 -15.70 9.45
N ARG A 132 2.75 -15.38 9.12
CA ARG A 132 3.86 -16.33 9.25
C ARG A 132 4.06 -16.77 10.70
N LEU A 133 4.01 -15.83 11.64
CA LEU A 133 4.17 -16.08 13.07
C LEU A 133 2.98 -16.82 13.68
N ASN A 134 1.78 -16.49 13.23
CA ASN A 134 0.48 -17.03 13.59
C ASN A 134 0.27 -17.19 15.11
N ILE A 135 0.59 -16.14 15.86
CA ILE A 135 0.16 -15.93 17.25
C ILE A 135 -0.87 -14.81 17.28
N PRO A 136 -1.69 -14.66 18.34
CA PRO A 136 -2.61 -13.54 18.47
C PRO A 136 -1.95 -12.22 18.13
N ALA A 137 -2.57 -11.46 17.23
CA ALA A 137 -2.01 -10.22 16.70
C ALA A 137 -3.10 -9.18 16.44
N ILE A 138 -2.76 -7.91 16.64
CA ILE A 138 -3.59 -6.77 16.29
C ILE A 138 -2.72 -5.67 15.65
N ILE A 139 -3.25 -5.00 14.64
CA ILE A 139 -2.54 -3.92 13.95
C ILE A 139 -3.07 -2.56 14.42
N VAL A 140 -2.14 -1.66 14.71
CA VAL A 140 -2.43 -0.25 14.95
C VAL A 140 -1.71 0.57 13.89
N THR A 141 -2.47 1.15 12.95
CA THR A 141 -1.91 2.12 12.02
C THR A 141 -1.86 3.50 12.66
N ALA A 142 -0.74 4.22 12.50
CA ALA A 142 -0.59 5.53 13.14
C ALA A 142 -1.56 6.59 12.59
N GLY A 143 -2.12 6.38 11.41
CA GLY A 143 -3.16 7.22 10.82
C GLY A 143 -2.62 8.32 9.89
N PRO A 144 -3.53 9.02 9.17
CA PRO A 144 -3.20 10.10 8.27
C PRO A 144 -2.79 11.38 9.03
N MET A 145 -1.94 12.21 8.39
CA MET A 145 -1.65 13.56 8.86
C MET A 145 -2.82 14.51 8.60
N LEU A 146 -2.77 15.67 9.24
CA LEU A 146 -3.72 16.76 8.98
C LEU A 146 -3.51 17.34 7.58
N ASP A 147 -4.53 17.98 7.06
CA ASP A 147 -4.46 18.71 5.81
C ASP A 147 -3.63 19.99 5.99
N GLY A 148 -2.79 20.31 5.01
CA GLY A 148 -2.03 21.54 4.98
C GLY A 148 -2.87 22.71 4.48
N MET A 149 -2.41 23.93 4.75
CA MET A 149 -3.06 25.16 4.29
C MET A 149 -2.04 26.08 3.60
N CYS A 150 -2.14 26.23 2.31
CA CYS A 150 -1.37 27.25 1.60
C CYS A 150 -2.05 28.61 1.78
N ARG A 151 -1.49 29.46 2.65
CA ARG A 151 -2.06 30.78 2.96
C ARG A 151 -2.09 31.72 1.76
N SER A 152 -1.11 31.66 0.88
CA SER A 152 -1.03 32.50 -0.31
C SER A 152 -2.12 32.20 -1.34
N GLU A 153 -2.59 30.95 -1.41
CA GLU A 153 -3.72 30.55 -2.26
C GLU A 153 -5.06 30.50 -1.50
N ASN A 154 -5.03 30.63 -0.17
CA ASN A 154 -6.17 30.36 0.73
C ASN A 154 -6.85 29.01 0.41
N LYS A 155 -6.04 27.98 0.19
CA LYS A 155 -6.47 26.66 -0.28
C LYS A 155 -5.79 25.56 0.51
N LEU A 156 -6.53 24.47 0.72
CA LEU A 156 -5.95 23.24 1.24
C LEU A 156 -4.83 22.75 0.32
N THR A 157 -3.71 22.38 0.91
CA THR A 157 -2.58 21.80 0.20
C THR A 157 -2.21 20.45 0.80
N MET A 158 -1.55 19.62 -0.01
CA MET A 158 -1.10 18.29 0.34
C MET A 158 0.28 18.06 -0.26
N VAL A 159 0.95 17.02 0.16
CA VAL A 159 2.27 16.66 -0.39
C VAL A 159 2.28 16.56 -1.92
N THR A 160 1.20 16.11 -2.56
CA THR A 160 1.06 16.09 -4.03
C THR A 160 1.03 17.49 -4.63
N GLY A 161 0.50 18.47 -3.93
CA GLY A 161 0.54 19.87 -4.32
C GLY A 161 1.98 20.41 -4.46
N SER A 162 2.89 19.98 -3.58
CA SER A 162 4.31 20.34 -3.66
C SER A 162 4.98 19.71 -4.89
N PHE A 163 4.66 18.46 -5.24
CA PHE A 163 5.16 17.85 -6.48
C PHE A 163 4.67 18.57 -7.73
N GLU A 164 3.39 18.96 -7.78
CA GLU A 164 2.81 19.71 -8.89
C GLU A 164 3.38 21.16 -8.97
N ALA A 165 3.67 21.77 -7.82
CA ALA A 165 4.22 23.11 -7.72
C ALA A 165 5.59 23.26 -8.39
N VAL A 166 6.42 22.21 -8.38
CA VAL A 166 7.71 22.19 -9.10
C VAL A 166 7.50 22.44 -10.60
N GLY A 167 6.48 21.80 -11.20
CA GLY A 167 6.12 22.02 -12.61
C GLY A 167 5.62 23.44 -12.88
N ARG A 168 4.79 23.98 -11.99
CA ARG A 168 4.26 25.36 -12.08
C ARG A 168 5.37 26.40 -11.95
N PHE A 169 6.31 26.18 -11.04
CA PHE A 169 7.48 27.05 -10.84
C PHE A 169 8.38 27.06 -12.08
N ARG A 170 8.69 25.91 -12.66
CA ARG A 170 9.48 25.79 -13.90
C ARG A 170 8.85 26.51 -15.10
N LYS A 171 7.52 26.65 -15.11
CA LYS A 171 6.78 27.42 -16.12
C LYS A 171 6.67 28.92 -15.81
N GLY A 172 7.17 29.36 -14.65
CA GLY A 172 7.02 30.75 -14.19
C GLY A 172 5.59 31.12 -13.77
N GLU A 173 4.73 30.12 -13.48
CA GLU A 173 3.34 30.33 -13.03
C GLU A 173 3.25 30.72 -11.55
N ILE A 174 4.25 30.37 -10.74
CA ILE A 174 4.39 30.72 -9.32
C ILE A 174 5.79 31.23 -9.02
N THR A 175 5.91 32.04 -7.97
CA THR A 175 7.19 32.58 -7.48
C THR A 175 7.89 31.56 -6.57
N GLU A 176 9.19 31.79 -6.29
CA GLU A 176 9.96 31.00 -5.34
C GLU A 176 9.38 31.12 -3.92
N GLU A 177 8.93 32.33 -3.53
CA GLU A 177 8.26 32.56 -2.23
C GLU A 177 7.00 31.70 -2.10
N HIS A 178 6.22 31.57 -3.18
CA HIS A 178 5.03 30.72 -3.19
C HIS A 178 5.40 29.24 -3.10
N LEU A 179 6.46 28.81 -3.81
CA LEU A 179 6.98 27.43 -3.71
C LEU A 179 7.41 27.08 -2.29
N ASN A 180 8.16 27.97 -1.64
CA ASN A 180 8.60 27.82 -0.24
C ASN A 180 7.39 27.75 0.72
N ALA A 181 6.37 28.55 0.51
CA ALA A 181 5.15 28.50 1.32
C ALA A 181 4.40 27.17 1.19
N LEU A 182 4.38 26.56 0.00
CA LEU A 182 3.83 25.23 -0.21
C LEU A 182 4.68 24.16 0.48
N GLU A 183 6.00 24.24 0.37
CA GLU A 183 6.95 23.31 1.01
C GLU A 183 6.74 23.28 2.53
N GLU A 184 6.68 24.44 3.18
CA GLU A 184 6.51 24.54 4.63
C GLU A 184 5.15 24.05 5.15
N ASN A 185 4.08 24.14 4.32
CA ASN A 185 2.72 23.93 4.79
C ASN A 185 2.04 22.67 4.26
N SER A 186 2.65 21.94 3.33
CA SER A 186 2.03 20.75 2.73
C SER A 186 1.92 19.55 3.68
N CYS A 187 2.80 19.45 4.66
CA CYS A 187 2.86 18.34 5.62
C CYS A 187 2.88 18.87 7.06
N PRO A 188 1.74 19.33 7.61
CA PRO A 188 1.69 20.11 8.84
C PRO A 188 1.80 19.30 10.12
N SER A 189 1.73 17.95 10.06
CA SER A 189 1.75 17.10 11.25
C SER A 189 2.39 15.74 11.00
N ALA A 190 2.62 14.98 12.08
CA ALA A 190 2.86 13.55 11.97
C ALA A 190 1.68 12.86 11.29
N GLY A 191 1.94 11.74 10.60
CA GLY A 191 0.93 10.91 9.96
C GLY A 191 1.30 10.50 8.55
N ALA A 192 0.58 9.53 7.98
CA ALA A 192 0.64 9.17 6.56
C ALA A 192 0.08 10.30 5.69
N CYS A 193 0.20 10.17 4.38
CA CYS A 193 -0.32 11.16 3.42
C CYS A 193 -1.82 11.45 3.63
N GLN A 194 -2.27 12.64 3.20
CA GLN A 194 -3.66 13.10 3.40
C GLN A 194 -4.67 12.47 2.42
N GLY A 195 -4.21 11.77 1.38
CA GLY A 195 -5.06 11.18 0.35
C GLY A 195 -5.15 9.64 0.43
N MET A 196 -5.98 9.04 -0.44
CA MET A 196 -6.13 7.59 -0.59
C MET A 196 -4.98 7.05 -1.48
N TYR A 197 -3.75 7.17 -0.93
CA TYR A 197 -2.55 6.55 -1.48
C TYR A 197 -2.30 5.21 -0.81
N THR A 198 -1.19 4.56 -1.08
CA THR A 198 -0.94 3.19 -0.62
C THR A 198 -1.02 3.04 0.91
N ALA A 199 -0.44 3.98 1.68
CA ALA A 199 -0.46 3.92 3.14
C ALA A 199 -1.88 3.86 3.70
N ASN A 200 -2.74 4.81 3.31
CA ASN A 200 -4.12 4.88 3.78
C ASN A 200 -4.99 3.76 3.19
N THR A 201 -4.74 3.36 1.95
CA THR A 201 -5.43 2.19 1.36
C THR A 201 -5.15 0.94 2.18
N MET A 202 -3.87 0.63 2.44
CA MET A 202 -3.53 -0.56 3.24
C MET A 202 -4.03 -0.47 4.68
N ALA A 203 -4.06 0.73 5.28
CA ALA A 203 -4.70 0.94 6.58
C ALA A 203 -6.21 0.60 6.53
N CYS A 204 -6.94 1.11 5.54
CA CYS A 204 -8.37 0.81 5.35
C CYS A 204 -8.60 -0.69 5.13
N LEU A 205 -7.79 -1.33 4.27
CA LEU A 205 -7.91 -2.76 4.02
C LEU A 205 -7.57 -3.62 5.25
N THR A 206 -6.65 -3.18 6.10
CA THR A 206 -6.35 -3.84 7.38
C THR A 206 -7.58 -3.83 8.32
N GLU A 207 -8.34 -2.74 8.32
CA GLU A 207 -9.60 -2.63 9.07
C GLU A 207 -10.70 -3.52 8.46
N VAL A 208 -10.83 -3.54 7.12
CA VAL A 208 -11.78 -4.44 6.42
C VAL A 208 -11.42 -5.92 6.61
N LEU A 209 -10.12 -6.26 6.63
CA LEU A 209 -9.65 -7.62 6.95
C LEU A 209 -9.98 -8.04 8.38
N GLY A 210 -10.35 -7.10 9.24
CA GLY A 210 -10.65 -7.36 10.65
C GLY A 210 -9.43 -7.39 11.56
N MET A 211 -8.25 -6.93 11.12
CA MET A 211 -6.99 -6.98 11.88
C MET A 211 -6.72 -5.73 12.70
N SER A 212 -7.56 -4.71 12.66
CA SER A 212 -7.50 -3.51 13.51
C SER A 212 -8.88 -3.13 14.04
N LEU A 213 -8.90 -2.33 15.12
CA LEU A 213 -10.16 -1.81 15.66
C LEU A 213 -10.81 -0.81 14.69
N PRO A 214 -12.15 -0.65 14.72
CA PRO A 214 -12.86 0.31 13.89
C PRO A 214 -12.30 1.73 14.02
N TYR A 215 -12.30 2.46 12.90
CA TYR A 215 -11.73 3.81 12.75
C TYR A 215 -10.20 3.91 12.89
N CYS A 216 -9.50 2.80 13.12
CA CYS A 216 -8.03 2.81 13.23
C CYS A 216 -7.37 3.36 11.97
N ALA A 217 -7.88 3.02 10.79
CA ALA A 217 -7.32 3.47 9.52
C ALA A 217 -7.44 4.99 9.31
N SER A 218 -8.59 5.56 9.64
CA SER A 218 -8.96 6.92 9.24
C SER A 218 -8.75 7.98 10.31
N ALA A 219 -8.70 7.63 11.60
CA ALA A 219 -8.45 8.59 12.67
C ALA A 219 -7.07 9.24 12.50
N SER A 220 -7.03 10.59 12.51
CA SER A 220 -5.78 11.34 12.34
C SER A 220 -4.72 10.94 13.37
N ALA A 221 -3.46 10.89 12.94
CA ALA A 221 -2.31 10.50 13.74
C ALA A 221 -2.13 11.33 15.03
N VAL A 222 -2.59 12.57 15.02
CA VAL A 222 -2.45 13.51 16.16
C VAL A 222 -3.73 13.62 16.99
N SER A 223 -4.77 12.84 16.68
CA SER A 223 -6.06 12.92 17.35
C SER A 223 -6.08 12.17 18.70
N SER A 224 -6.91 12.65 19.63
CA SER A 224 -7.18 11.92 20.87
C SER A 224 -7.88 10.57 20.64
N GLN A 225 -8.64 10.45 19.56
CA GLN A 225 -9.28 9.19 19.18
C GLN A 225 -8.23 8.13 18.81
N LYS A 226 -7.20 8.49 18.04
CA LYS A 226 -6.09 7.59 17.71
C LYS A 226 -5.41 7.05 18.97
N ARG A 227 -5.20 7.90 19.96
CA ARG A 227 -4.60 7.49 21.25
C ARG A 227 -5.50 6.53 22.03
N ARG A 228 -6.84 6.73 22.00
CA ARG A 228 -7.77 5.77 22.61
C ARG A 228 -7.76 4.43 21.90
N ILE A 229 -7.82 4.43 20.55
CA ILE A 229 -7.73 3.21 19.75
C ILE A 229 -6.43 2.45 20.06
N ALA A 230 -5.30 3.14 20.17
CA ALA A 230 -4.03 2.52 20.52
C ALA A 230 -4.06 1.87 21.91
N PHE A 231 -4.64 2.55 22.91
CA PHE A 231 -4.83 2.00 24.26
C PHE A 231 -5.76 0.78 24.25
N GLU A 232 -6.90 0.89 23.60
CA GLU A 232 -7.90 -0.19 23.49
C GLU A 232 -7.32 -1.40 22.74
N SER A 233 -6.52 -1.18 21.70
CA SER A 233 -5.80 -2.26 21.01
C SER A 233 -4.80 -2.99 21.93
N GLY A 234 -4.17 -2.24 22.85
CA GLY A 234 -3.30 -2.81 23.88
C GLY A 234 -4.07 -3.67 24.89
N MET A 235 -5.29 -3.33 25.24
CA MET A 235 -6.15 -4.19 26.06
C MET A 235 -6.61 -5.42 25.26
N GLN A 236 -7.08 -5.20 24.06
CA GLN A 236 -7.67 -6.21 23.19
C GLN A 236 -6.70 -7.35 22.86
N ILE A 237 -5.41 -7.06 22.62
CA ILE A 237 -4.44 -8.12 22.34
C ILE A 237 -4.33 -9.12 23.49
N VAL A 238 -4.49 -8.69 24.74
CA VAL A 238 -4.45 -9.58 25.89
C VAL A 238 -5.65 -10.53 25.89
N ASP A 239 -6.82 -10.04 25.49
CA ASP A 239 -8.02 -10.87 25.39
C ASP A 239 -7.94 -11.82 24.18
N LEU A 240 -7.37 -11.38 23.03
CA LEU A 240 -7.07 -12.27 21.90
C LEU A 240 -6.14 -13.41 22.30
N VAL A 241 -5.13 -13.15 23.16
CA VAL A 241 -4.23 -14.20 23.69
C VAL A 241 -4.98 -15.18 24.61
N LYS A 242 -5.85 -14.69 25.49
CA LYS A 242 -6.67 -15.55 26.37
C LYS A 242 -7.59 -16.46 25.57
N ASN A 243 -8.14 -15.97 24.48
CA ASN A 243 -9.09 -16.68 23.62
C ASN A 243 -8.41 -17.44 22.46
N ASP A 244 -7.08 -17.39 22.36
CA ASP A 244 -6.25 -18.00 21.29
C ASP A 244 -6.70 -17.61 19.86
N VAL A 245 -7.14 -16.36 19.67
CA VAL A 245 -7.57 -15.85 18.36
C VAL A 245 -6.36 -15.42 17.56
N LYS A 246 -6.12 -16.07 16.42
CA LYS A 246 -4.93 -15.90 15.57
C LYS A 246 -5.23 -15.19 14.26
N PRO A 247 -4.23 -14.63 13.58
CA PRO A 247 -4.40 -14.04 12.26
C PRO A 247 -5.04 -14.99 11.23
N SER A 248 -4.73 -16.28 11.27
CA SER A 248 -5.34 -17.29 10.39
C SER A 248 -6.84 -17.52 10.63
N ASP A 249 -7.39 -17.12 11.79
CA ASP A 249 -8.82 -17.21 12.09
C ASP A 249 -9.59 -16.01 11.53
N ILE A 250 -8.89 -14.94 11.15
CA ILE A 250 -9.44 -13.65 10.71
C ILE A 250 -9.15 -13.42 9.22
N ILE A 251 -7.89 -13.61 8.82
CA ILE A 251 -7.49 -13.46 7.41
C ILE A 251 -7.77 -14.79 6.70
N THR A 252 -8.91 -14.83 6.05
CA THR A 252 -9.42 -15.97 5.27
C THR A 252 -9.59 -15.54 3.80
N ARG A 253 -9.96 -16.48 2.91
CA ARG A 253 -10.30 -16.15 1.53
C ARG A 253 -11.45 -15.15 1.47
N GLU A 254 -12.44 -15.29 2.33
CA GLU A 254 -13.62 -14.43 2.43
C GLU A 254 -13.24 -13.01 2.85
N SER A 255 -12.41 -12.85 3.90
CA SER A 255 -11.98 -11.51 4.34
C SER A 255 -11.06 -10.83 3.31
N LEU A 256 -10.24 -11.58 2.58
CA LEU A 256 -9.44 -11.05 1.46
C LEU A 256 -10.34 -10.60 0.30
N ARG A 257 -11.41 -11.33 -0.03
CA ARG A 257 -12.40 -10.91 -1.04
C ARG A 257 -13.15 -9.65 -0.60
N ASN A 258 -13.53 -9.53 0.68
CA ASN A 258 -14.09 -8.30 1.22
C ASN A 258 -13.11 -7.13 1.08
N ALA A 259 -11.82 -7.35 1.37
CA ALA A 259 -10.79 -6.32 1.22
C ALA A 259 -10.61 -5.88 -0.24
N ILE A 260 -10.59 -6.82 -1.20
CA ILE A 260 -10.53 -6.49 -2.64
C ILE A 260 -11.77 -5.69 -3.06
N THR A 261 -12.97 -6.10 -2.61
CA THR A 261 -14.22 -5.38 -2.90
C THR A 261 -14.17 -3.95 -2.36
N ALA A 262 -13.71 -3.75 -1.13
CA ALA A 262 -13.56 -2.43 -0.53
C ALA A 262 -12.49 -1.57 -1.24
N ASP A 263 -11.38 -2.17 -1.66
CA ASP A 263 -10.32 -1.49 -2.43
C ASP A 263 -10.84 -0.94 -3.77
N LEU A 264 -11.58 -1.78 -4.50
CA LEU A 264 -12.22 -1.41 -5.77
C LEU A 264 -13.26 -0.29 -5.58
N ALA A 265 -14.04 -0.35 -4.50
CA ALA A 265 -15.07 0.63 -4.16
C ALA A 265 -14.47 1.97 -3.67
N LEU A 266 -13.33 1.94 -3.00
CA LEU A 266 -12.58 3.13 -2.56
C LEU A 266 -11.76 3.76 -3.69
N GLY A 267 -11.42 3.02 -4.73
CA GLY A 267 -10.46 3.44 -5.74
C GLY A 267 -9.07 3.64 -5.14
N GLY A 268 -8.61 2.63 -4.43
CA GLY A 268 -7.35 2.66 -3.68
C GLY A 268 -6.09 2.70 -4.53
N SER A 269 -5.03 2.07 -4.09
CA SER A 269 -3.72 2.08 -4.75
C SER A 269 -3.49 0.80 -5.54
N THR A 270 -2.90 0.90 -6.73
CA THR A 270 -2.43 -0.27 -7.51
C THR A 270 -1.44 -1.15 -6.74
N ASN A 271 -0.75 -0.62 -5.73
CA ASN A 271 0.13 -1.40 -4.86
C ASN A 271 -0.60 -2.53 -4.11
N THR A 272 -1.92 -2.41 -3.90
CA THR A 272 -2.72 -3.43 -3.22
C THR A 272 -2.74 -4.76 -3.94
N PHE A 273 -2.64 -4.76 -5.27
CA PHE A 273 -2.49 -6.00 -6.05
C PHE A 273 -1.26 -6.80 -5.59
N LEU A 274 -0.12 -6.13 -5.36
CA LEU A 274 1.08 -6.79 -4.83
C LEU A 274 0.89 -7.21 -3.37
N HIS A 275 0.30 -6.35 -2.56
CA HIS A 275 0.26 -6.55 -1.12
C HIS A 275 -0.77 -7.60 -0.70
N ILE A 276 -1.95 -7.62 -1.32
CA ILE A 276 -2.98 -8.64 -1.04
C ILE A 276 -2.49 -10.02 -1.49
N LEU A 277 -1.86 -10.12 -2.67
CA LEU A 277 -1.27 -11.39 -3.14
C LEU A 277 -0.18 -11.89 -2.18
N ALA A 278 0.68 -11.00 -1.69
CA ALA A 278 1.74 -11.36 -0.74
C ALA A 278 1.18 -11.79 0.64
N ILE A 279 0.14 -11.11 1.13
CA ILE A 279 -0.56 -11.46 2.38
C ILE A 279 -1.25 -12.83 2.22
N ALA A 280 -1.96 -13.04 1.12
CA ALA A 280 -2.61 -14.31 0.81
C ALA A 280 -1.59 -15.46 0.76
N ASN A 281 -0.46 -15.25 0.08
CA ASN A 281 0.62 -16.22 0.02
C ASN A 281 1.17 -16.57 1.42
N ALA A 282 1.41 -15.56 2.26
CA ALA A 282 1.89 -15.78 3.63
C ALA A 282 0.92 -16.59 4.49
N GLY A 283 -0.38 -16.50 4.23
CA GLY A 283 -1.43 -17.30 4.86
C GLY A 283 -1.72 -18.64 4.19
N GLY A 284 -1.04 -18.99 3.09
CA GLY A 284 -1.36 -20.16 2.28
C GLY A 284 -2.74 -20.11 1.61
N ILE A 285 -3.27 -18.90 1.38
CA ILE A 285 -4.61 -18.66 0.83
C ILE A 285 -4.49 -18.41 -0.68
N ASN A 286 -5.30 -19.12 -1.47
CA ASN A 286 -5.29 -18.96 -2.91
C ASN A 286 -6.11 -17.72 -3.32
N ILE A 287 -5.42 -16.61 -3.60
CA ILE A 287 -5.92 -15.39 -4.23
C ILE A 287 -5.02 -15.08 -5.44
N THR A 288 -5.62 -14.71 -6.55
CA THR A 288 -4.93 -14.39 -7.80
C THR A 288 -5.43 -13.06 -8.40
N LEU A 289 -4.79 -12.57 -9.45
CA LEU A 289 -5.28 -11.40 -10.20
C LEU A 289 -6.68 -11.61 -10.77
N ASN A 290 -7.08 -12.85 -11.04
CA ASN A 290 -8.44 -13.16 -11.52
C ASN A 290 -9.52 -12.84 -10.46
N ASP A 291 -9.21 -12.96 -9.16
CA ASP A 291 -10.15 -12.56 -8.11
C ASP A 291 -10.41 -11.04 -8.13
N PHE A 292 -9.38 -10.25 -8.45
CA PHE A 292 -9.53 -8.79 -8.63
C PHE A 292 -10.33 -8.47 -9.90
N GLU A 293 -10.07 -9.16 -11.00
CA GLU A 293 -10.77 -8.94 -12.26
C GLU A 293 -12.25 -9.27 -12.13
N ASP A 294 -12.58 -10.45 -11.60
CA ASP A 294 -13.95 -10.88 -11.31
C ASP A 294 -14.73 -9.85 -10.50
N LEU A 295 -14.12 -9.31 -9.44
CA LEU A 295 -14.74 -8.32 -8.59
C LEU A 295 -14.80 -6.95 -9.27
N SER A 296 -13.78 -6.55 -10.03
CA SER A 296 -13.76 -5.26 -10.74
C SER A 296 -14.85 -5.14 -11.81
N GLY A 297 -15.35 -6.27 -12.33
CA GLY A 297 -16.50 -6.30 -13.23
C GLY A 297 -17.87 -6.14 -12.53
N LYS A 298 -17.92 -6.27 -11.20
CA LYS A 298 -19.15 -6.26 -10.39
C LYS A 298 -19.26 -5.07 -9.46
N VAL A 299 -18.11 -4.54 -9.03
CA VAL A 299 -18.01 -3.45 -8.06
C VAL A 299 -17.87 -2.13 -8.81
N HIS A 300 -18.59 -1.10 -8.34
CA HIS A 300 -18.32 0.27 -8.73
C HIS A 300 -17.85 1.10 -7.53
N GLN A 301 -17.18 2.20 -7.83
CA GLN A 301 -16.64 3.09 -6.82
C GLN A 301 -17.78 3.80 -6.06
N ILE A 302 -17.64 4.00 -4.75
CA ILE A 302 -18.63 4.69 -3.91
C ILE A 302 -18.13 6.04 -3.41
N VAL A 303 -16.82 6.21 -3.27
CA VAL A 303 -16.23 7.47 -2.82
C VAL A 303 -14.95 7.77 -3.61
N LYS A 304 -14.72 9.04 -3.91
CA LYS A 304 -13.46 9.53 -4.46
C LYS A 304 -12.77 10.42 -3.45
N ILE A 305 -11.53 10.05 -3.12
CA ILE A 305 -10.64 10.80 -2.24
C ILE A 305 -9.43 11.21 -3.06
N ASN A 306 -8.71 12.24 -2.67
CA ASN A 306 -7.49 12.66 -3.36
C ASN A 306 -6.59 11.44 -3.66
N PRO A 307 -6.04 11.28 -4.87
CA PRO A 307 -5.91 12.25 -5.97
C PRO A 307 -7.11 12.33 -6.93
N SER A 308 -8.13 11.49 -6.76
CA SER A 308 -9.27 11.40 -7.68
C SER A 308 -10.35 12.47 -7.43
N SER A 309 -10.25 13.20 -6.33
CA SER A 309 -11.10 14.34 -5.95
C SER A 309 -10.33 15.32 -5.04
N THR A 310 -11.03 16.33 -4.52
CA THR A 310 -10.50 17.27 -3.51
C THR A 310 -10.70 16.79 -2.08
N LEU A 311 -11.49 15.76 -1.84
CA LEU A 311 -11.72 15.20 -0.52
C LEU A 311 -10.44 14.55 0.03
N THR A 312 -10.24 14.69 1.34
CA THR A 312 -9.07 14.19 2.06
C THR A 312 -9.44 13.02 2.99
N MET A 313 -8.45 12.44 3.64
CA MET A 313 -8.68 11.43 4.68
C MET A 313 -9.38 12.01 5.91
N THR A 314 -9.26 13.32 6.15
CA THR A 314 -10.02 14.02 7.19
C THR A 314 -11.51 14.01 6.87
N ASP A 315 -11.89 14.36 5.64
CA ASP A 315 -13.28 14.33 5.18
C ASP A 315 -13.85 12.92 5.23
N PHE A 316 -13.06 11.94 4.80
CA PHE A 316 -13.41 10.52 4.84
C PHE A 316 -13.68 10.02 6.26
N HIS A 317 -12.83 10.39 7.22
CA HIS A 317 -13.00 10.05 8.63
C HIS A 317 -14.29 10.65 9.22
N LEU A 318 -14.52 11.94 8.97
CA LEU A 318 -15.71 12.65 9.44
C LEU A 318 -17.00 12.10 8.82
N ALA A 319 -16.92 11.57 7.60
CA ALA A 319 -18.04 10.90 6.94
C ALA A 319 -18.35 9.49 7.48
N GLY A 320 -17.55 8.97 8.41
CA GLY A 320 -17.74 7.65 9.02
C GLY A 320 -16.65 6.62 8.68
N GLY A 321 -15.68 6.97 7.84
CA GLY A 321 -14.50 6.15 7.56
C GLY A 321 -14.81 4.76 7.01
N VAL A 322 -13.97 3.80 7.35
CA VAL A 322 -14.10 2.41 6.89
C VAL A 322 -15.42 1.76 7.33
N PRO A 323 -15.91 1.94 8.57
CA PRO A 323 -17.22 1.40 8.97
C PRO A 323 -18.38 1.88 8.09
N ALA A 324 -18.36 3.15 7.63
CA ALA A 324 -19.38 3.66 6.70
C ALA A 324 -19.29 3.03 5.31
N VAL A 325 -18.07 2.77 4.82
CA VAL A 325 -17.84 2.02 3.58
C VAL A 325 -18.39 0.60 3.71
N LEU A 326 -18.08 -0.09 4.79
CA LEU A 326 -18.62 -1.43 5.07
C LEU A 326 -20.15 -1.41 5.12
N LYS A 327 -20.76 -0.39 5.75
CA LYS A 327 -22.23 -0.22 5.77
C LYS A 327 -22.81 -0.09 4.36
N SER A 328 -22.17 0.70 3.50
CA SER A 328 -22.58 0.87 2.11
C SER A 328 -22.50 -0.46 1.33
N LEU A 329 -21.40 -1.22 1.52
CA LEU A 329 -21.18 -2.49 0.84
C LEU A 329 -22.06 -3.63 1.36
N VAL A 330 -22.24 -3.76 2.67
CA VAL A 330 -23.07 -4.80 3.30
C VAL A 330 -24.54 -4.65 2.91
N ASN A 331 -25.01 -3.42 2.74
CA ASN A 331 -26.39 -3.12 2.32
C ASN A 331 -26.59 -3.13 0.79
N SER A 332 -25.55 -3.51 0.02
CA SER A 332 -25.63 -3.64 -1.43
C SER A 332 -26.08 -5.05 -1.85
N ASN A 333 -26.15 -5.27 -3.17
CA ASN A 333 -26.33 -6.59 -3.76
C ASN A 333 -25.01 -7.36 -3.98
N LEU A 334 -23.90 -6.84 -3.48
CA LEU A 334 -22.60 -7.50 -3.54
C LEU A 334 -22.50 -8.62 -2.51
N GLU A 335 -21.69 -9.62 -2.82
CA GLU A 335 -21.37 -10.68 -1.87
C GLU A 335 -20.33 -10.17 -0.86
N ILE A 336 -20.78 -9.78 0.34
CA ILE A 336 -19.95 -9.40 1.47
C ILE A 336 -20.07 -10.46 2.55
N PHE A 337 -18.96 -11.09 2.88
CA PHE A 337 -18.90 -12.15 3.87
C PHE A 337 -18.87 -11.57 5.28
N ASP A 338 -19.59 -12.21 6.19
CA ASP A 338 -19.58 -11.84 7.60
C ASP A 338 -18.38 -12.50 8.28
N THR A 339 -17.27 -11.81 8.29
CA THR A 339 -15.99 -12.32 8.79
C THR A 339 -15.69 -11.83 10.21
N LYS A 340 -14.90 -12.64 10.93
CA LYS A 340 -14.42 -12.36 12.28
C LYS A 340 -13.44 -11.19 12.26
N THR A 341 -13.39 -10.43 13.36
CA THR A 341 -12.41 -9.35 13.55
C THR A 341 -11.73 -9.45 14.91
N VAL A 342 -10.69 -8.65 15.11
CA VAL A 342 -10.05 -8.48 16.42
C VAL A 342 -10.90 -7.67 17.42
N ALA A 343 -12.02 -7.09 17.00
CA ALA A 343 -12.85 -6.18 17.80
C ALA A 343 -13.98 -6.88 18.57
N ASP A 344 -14.00 -8.21 18.62
CA ASP A 344 -15.12 -9.02 19.16
C ASP A 344 -16.48 -8.74 18.49
N LEU A 345 -16.46 -8.10 17.33
CA LEU A 345 -17.59 -7.83 16.44
C LEU A 345 -17.30 -8.40 15.06
N SER A 346 -18.30 -8.90 14.37
CA SER A 346 -18.17 -9.26 12.96
C SER A 346 -18.16 -8.01 12.05
N ILE A 347 -17.72 -8.19 10.80
CA ILE A 347 -17.75 -7.12 9.80
C ILE A 347 -19.16 -6.54 9.61
N LYS A 348 -20.21 -7.38 9.63
CA LYS A 348 -21.58 -6.92 9.49
C LYS A 348 -22.08 -6.17 10.73
N GLU A 349 -21.67 -6.57 11.93
CA GLU A 349 -22.02 -5.85 13.16
C GLU A 349 -21.37 -4.47 13.19
N ILE A 350 -20.08 -4.35 12.78
CA ILE A 350 -19.39 -3.07 12.62
C ILE A 350 -20.14 -2.19 11.61
N ALA A 351 -20.47 -2.74 10.44
CA ALA A 351 -21.18 -2.03 9.39
C ALA A 351 -22.55 -1.51 9.85
N ASN A 352 -23.34 -2.34 10.54
CA ASN A 352 -24.69 -2.00 10.99
C ASN A 352 -24.69 -0.90 12.06
N SER A 353 -23.65 -0.82 12.89
CA SER A 353 -23.52 0.21 13.93
C SER A 353 -22.92 1.53 13.40
N ALA A 354 -22.43 1.57 12.16
CA ALA A 354 -21.69 2.70 11.63
C ALA A 354 -22.56 3.93 11.34
N TYR A 355 -22.06 5.10 11.71
CA TYR A 355 -22.50 6.38 11.17
C TYR A 355 -22.00 6.52 9.72
N SER A 356 -22.80 7.16 8.85
CA SER A 356 -22.40 7.52 7.49
C SER A 356 -22.96 8.87 7.10
N ASP A 357 -22.12 9.80 6.65
CA ASP A 357 -22.56 10.96 5.89
C ASP A 357 -22.74 10.54 4.42
N GLU A 358 -23.99 10.33 4.02
CA GLU A 358 -24.35 9.86 2.68
C GLU A 358 -23.99 10.86 1.55
N LYS A 359 -23.63 12.10 1.87
CA LYS A 359 -23.14 13.06 0.88
C LYS A 359 -21.73 12.74 0.41
N ILE A 360 -20.92 12.09 1.27
CA ILE A 360 -19.54 11.73 1.00
C ILE A 360 -19.41 10.22 0.74
N ILE A 361 -20.07 9.39 1.58
CA ILE A 361 -20.09 7.93 1.46
C ILE A 361 -21.57 7.50 1.28
N PRO A 362 -22.10 7.54 0.06
CA PRO A 362 -23.50 7.19 -0.20
C PRO A 362 -23.76 5.69 -0.03
N PRO A 363 -25.02 5.27 0.11
CA PRO A 363 -25.44 3.90 -0.14
C PRO A 363 -24.95 3.43 -1.52
N TYR A 364 -24.58 2.17 -1.63
CA TYR A 364 -23.96 1.62 -2.84
C TYR A 364 -24.80 1.89 -4.12
N ASP A 365 -26.10 1.64 -4.05
CA ASP A 365 -27.07 1.82 -5.14
C ASP A 365 -27.30 3.29 -5.54
N LYS A 366 -26.91 4.23 -4.69
CA LYS A 366 -27.00 5.68 -4.94
C LYS A 366 -25.68 6.30 -5.42
N SER A 367 -24.63 5.51 -5.55
CA SER A 367 -23.36 6.00 -6.10
C SER A 367 -23.55 6.42 -7.56
N THR A 368 -22.89 7.53 -7.93
CA THR A 368 -22.90 8.06 -9.31
C THR A 368 -21.80 7.44 -10.18
N TYR A 369 -20.93 6.62 -9.58
CA TYR A 369 -19.84 5.96 -10.30
C TYR A 369 -20.33 4.61 -10.86
N THR A 370 -19.89 4.28 -12.06
CA THR A 370 -20.37 3.08 -12.79
C THR A 370 -19.28 2.01 -12.96
N GLN A 371 -18.07 2.29 -12.50
CA GLN A 371 -16.92 1.39 -12.65
C GLN A 371 -16.09 1.33 -11.36
N ALA A 372 -15.36 0.23 -11.20
CA ALA A 372 -14.38 0.07 -10.14
C ALA A 372 -13.24 1.11 -10.28
N GLY A 373 -12.64 1.49 -9.17
CA GLY A 373 -11.53 2.44 -9.16
C GLY A 373 -10.20 1.89 -9.63
N LEU A 374 -10.09 0.56 -9.76
CA LEU A 374 -8.89 -0.18 -10.18
C LEU A 374 -9.29 -1.27 -11.17
N ALA A 375 -8.36 -1.65 -12.07
CA ALA A 375 -8.57 -2.73 -13.03
C ALA A 375 -7.28 -3.51 -13.34
N VAL A 376 -7.45 -4.77 -13.72
CA VAL A 376 -6.41 -5.60 -14.35
C VAL A 376 -6.62 -5.57 -15.86
N LEU A 377 -5.52 -5.46 -16.63
CA LEU A 377 -5.54 -5.59 -18.08
C LEU A 377 -4.66 -6.77 -18.47
N TYR A 378 -5.01 -7.42 -19.59
CA TYR A 378 -4.29 -8.52 -20.19
C TYR A 378 -4.00 -8.26 -21.66
N GLY A 379 -3.11 -9.03 -22.26
CA GLY A 379 -2.79 -8.97 -23.68
C GLY A 379 -1.39 -9.50 -23.95
N ASN A 380 -0.94 -9.37 -25.20
CA ASN A 380 0.36 -9.89 -25.58
C ASN A 380 1.54 -9.20 -24.86
N ILE A 381 1.38 -7.94 -24.41
CA ILE A 381 2.38 -7.23 -23.59
C ILE A 381 2.39 -7.76 -22.16
N ALA A 382 1.23 -8.13 -21.62
CA ALA A 382 1.04 -8.50 -20.21
C ALA A 382 0.22 -9.81 -20.13
N LYS A 383 0.85 -10.93 -20.44
CA LYS A 383 0.19 -12.25 -20.41
C LYS A 383 -0.27 -12.65 -19.01
N ASP A 384 0.51 -12.30 -18.01
CA ASP A 384 0.25 -12.58 -16.60
C ASP A 384 -0.39 -11.37 -15.88
N GLY A 385 -0.85 -10.38 -16.67
CA GLY A 385 -1.58 -9.22 -16.20
C GLY A 385 -0.72 -7.98 -15.98
N CYS A 386 -1.41 -6.86 -15.92
CA CYS A 386 -0.91 -5.55 -15.50
C CYS A 386 -2.06 -4.75 -14.87
N VAL A 387 -1.78 -3.64 -14.21
CA VAL A 387 -2.77 -2.93 -13.41
C VAL A 387 -2.86 -1.45 -13.78
N ILE A 388 -4.07 -0.90 -13.65
CA ILE A 388 -4.35 0.52 -13.87
C ILE A 388 -5.29 1.07 -12.81
N LYS A 389 -5.06 2.32 -12.38
CA LYS A 389 -5.97 3.07 -11.53
C LYS A 389 -7.00 3.80 -12.41
N THR A 390 -8.14 3.18 -12.64
CA THR A 390 -9.22 3.71 -13.50
C THR A 390 -9.83 4.99 -12.95
N SER A 391 -9.89 5.13 -11.61
CA SER A 391 -10.37 6.36 -10.95
C SER A 391 -9.54 7.61 -11.26
N GLY A 392 -8.31 7.43 -11.75
CA GLY A 392 -7.42 8.51 -12.18
C GLY A 392 -7.46 8.80 -13.69
N VAL A 393 -8.20 8.02 -14.48
CA VAL A 393 -8.30 8.15 -15.94
C VAL A 393 -9.59 8.85 -16.33
N ALA A 394 -9.51 9.83 -17.23
CA ALA A 394 -10.69 10.48 -17.78
C ALA A 394 -11.45 9.50 -18.72
N PRO A 395 -12.80 9.44 -18.67
CA PRO A 395 -13.56 8.45 -19.45
C PRO A 395 -13.27 8.48 -20.96
N GLU A 396 -13.00 9.66 -21.51
CA GLU A 396 -12.62 9.83 -22.93
C GLU A 396 -11.27 9.19 -23.28
N CYS A 397 -10.47 8.79 -22.29
CA CYS A 397 -9.16 8.17 -22.45
C CYS A 397 -9.17 6.65 -22.18
N TYR A 398 -10.35 6.04 -22.04
CA TYR A 398 -10.46 4.60 -21.77
C TYR A 398 -10.07 3.73 -22.95
N GLU A 399 -10.11 4.28 -24.17
CA GLU A 399 -9.50 3.68 -25.35
C GLU A 399 -8.38 4.61 -25.82
N PHE A 400 -7.17 4.08 -25.94
CA PHE A 400 -6.00 4.82 -26.37
C PHE A 400 -5.16 3.97 -27.34
N GLU A 401 -4.75 4.55 -28.44
CA GLU A 401 -3.77 3.98 -29.37
C GLU A 401 -2.66 4.99 -29.58
N GLY A 402 -1.41 4.55 -29.49
CA GLY A 402 -0.28 5.44 -29.61
C GLY A 402 0.99 4.76 -30.08
N VAL A 403 2.05 5.55 -30.21
CA VAL A 403 3.35 5.12 -30.73
C VAL A 403 4.36 5.00 -29.59
N ALA A 404 5.02 3.87 -29.48
CA ALA A 404 5.98 3.58 -28.43
C ALA A 404 7.22 4.47 -28.47
N LYS A 405 7.60 4.98 -27.32
CA LYS A 405 8.88 5.61 -26.99
C LYS A 405 9.49 4.83 -25.81
N THR A 406 10.54 4.06 -26.09
CA THR A 406 11.10 3.10 -25.13
C THR A 406 12.28 3.68 -24.36
N PHE A 407 12.29 3.43 -23.04
CA PHE A 407 13.32 3.86 -22.10
C PHE A 407 13.65 2.70 -21.15
N ASN A 408 14.94 2.51 -20.85
CA ASN A 408 15.40 1.43 -19.99
C ASN A 408 15.53 1.83 -18.52
N SER A 409 15.11 3.06 -18.18
CA SER A 409 15.06 3.56 -16.80
C SER A 409 14.12 4.76 -16.68
N GLU A 410 13.73 5.10 -15.45
CA GLU A 410 12.98 6.33 -15.16
C GLU A 410 13.77 7.58 -15.55
N GLU A 411 15.09 7.58 -15.33
CA GLU A 411 15.98 8.71 -15.61
C GLU A 411 16.02 9.05 -17.11
N GLU A 412 16.06 8.02 -17.97
CA GLU A 412 16.00 8.22 -19.43
C GLU A 412 14.67 8.83 -19.86
N ALA A 413 13.56 8.32 -19.31
CA ALA A 413 12.21 8.83 -19.59
C ALA A 413 12.06 10.27 -19.10
N MET A 414 12.57 10.59 -17.90
CA MET A 414 12.56 11.95 -17.36
C MET A 414 13.33 12.91 -18.25
N THR A 415 14.52 12.53 -18.71
CA THR A 415 15.32 13.33 -19.64
C THR A 415 14.55 13.60 -20.95
N ALA A 416 13.84 12.60 -21.49
CA ALA A 416 13.06 12.76 -22.69
C ALA A 416 11.84 13.69 -22.48
N LEU A 417 11.20 13.61 -21.34
CA LEU A 417 10.12 14.50 -20.94
C LEU A 417 10.61 15.94 -20.75
N GLU A 418 11.74 16.16 -20.10
CA GLU A 418 12.31 17.48 -19.84
C GLU A 418 12.79 18.18 -21.13
N THR A 419 13.26 17.40 -22.10
CA THR A 419 13.78 17.91 -23.39
C THR A 419 12.75 17.92 -24.52
N ASP A 420 11.45 17.85 -24.21
CA ASP A 420 10.32 17.92 -25.16
C ASP A 420 10.35 16.88 -26.30
N LYS A 421 10.98 15.72 -26.05
CA LYS A 421 11.02 14.59 -27.00
C LYS A 421 9.72 13.78 -27.03
N ILE A 422 8.86 13.96 -26.04
CA ILE A 422 7.54 13.31 -25.93
C ILE A 422 6.49 14.23 -26.51
N LYS A 423 5.63 13.66 -27.35
CA LYS A 423 4.57 14.37 -28.09
C LYS A 423 3.21 13.71 -27.85
N GLU A 424 2.16 14.43 -28.21
CA GLU A 424 0.79 13.90 -28.23
C GLU A 424 0.73 12.61 -29.09
N GLY A 425 0.08 11.57 -28.56
CA GLY A 425 -0.02 10.26 -29.20
C GLY A 425 1.11 9.28 -28.83
N ASP A 426 2.10 9.70 -28.04
CA ASP A 426 3.16 8.77 -27.61
C ASP A 426 2.70 7.88 -26.45
N VAL A 427 3.19 6.61 -26.47
CA VAL A 427 3.18 5.69 -25.35
C VAL A 427 4.59 5.60 -24.78
N ILE A 428 4.80 6.12 -23.59
CA ILE A 428 6.08 6.09 -22.89
C ILE A 428 6.23 4.72 -22.25
N VAL A 429 7.21 3.93 -22.71
CA VAL A 429 7.49 2.57 -22.22
C VAL A 429 8.73 2.62 -21.35
N ILE A 430 8.55 2.47 -20.02
CA ILE A 430 9.66 2.41 -19.05
C ILE A 430 9.83 0.96 -18.62
N ARG A 431 10.94 0.36 -18.98
CA ARG A 431 11.20 -1.07 -18.78
C ARG A 431 12.46 -1.33 -17.95
N TYR A 432 12.61 -2.56 -17.47
CA TYR A 432 13.66 -2.97 -16.51
C TYR A 432 13.58 -2.22 -15.17
N GLU A 433 12.37 -1.86 -14.75
CA GLU A 433 12.07 -1.31 -13.42
C GLU A 433 11.17 -2.25 -12.60
N GLY A 434 11.02 -3.50 -13.05
CA GLY A 434 10.27 -4.55 -12.36
C GLY A 434 10.94 -5.07 -11.09
N PRO A 435 10.33 -6.10 -10.42
CA PRO A 435 10.86 -6.68 -9.19
C PRO A 435 12.32 -7.09 -9.27
N LYS A 436 12.70 -7.78 -10.34
CA LYS A 436 14.06 -8.27 -10.59
C LYS A 436 14.92 -7.27 -11.35
N GLY A 437 14.35 -6.67 -12.40
CA GLY A 437 15.06 -5.77 -13.31
C GLY A 437 15.45 -4.45 -12.68
N GLY A 438 14.59 -3.91 -11.80
CA GLY A 438 14.81 -2.68 -11.08
C GLY A 438 16.11 -2.60 -10.28
N PRO A 439 16.47 -3.53 -9.37
CA PRO A 439 15.56 -4.35 -8.60
C PRO A 439 14.70 -3.55 -7.63
N GLY A 440 13.68 -4.19 -7.06
CA GLY A 440 12.81 -3.59 -6.06
C GLY A 440 11.58 -2.89 -6.63
N MET A 441 11.28 -3.10 -7.92
CA MET A 441 10.05 -2.63 -8.56
C MET A 441 9.73 -1.17 -8.23
N ARG A 442 10.61 -0.29 -8.69
CA ARG A 442 10.60 1.16 -8.42
C ARG A 442 9.22 1.79 -8.63
N GLU A 443 8.79 2.62 -7.69
CA GLU A 443 7.55 3.39 -7.81
C GLU A 443 7.85 4.78 -8.38
N MET A 444 7.16 5.17 -9.43
CA MET A 444 7.41 6.38 -10.18
C MET A 444 6.23 7.36 -10.06
N LEU A 445 6.53 8.61 -9.73
CA LEU A 445 5.59 9.73 -9.70
C LEU A 445 6.08 10.89 -10.60
N ALA A 446 7.39 11.11 -10.66
CA ALA A 446 7.97 12.24 -11.38
C ALA A 446 7.61 12.25 -12.87
N PRO A 447 7.71 11.14 -13.63
CA PRO A 447 7.33 11.11 -15.05
C PRO A 447 5.86 11.45 -15.26
N THR A 448 4.97 10.92 -14.42
CA THR A 448 3.52 11.13 -14.53
C THR A 448 3.13 12.55 -14.18
N SER A 449 3.71 13.13 -13.13
CA SER A 449 3.48 14.51 -12.71
C SER A 449 3.99 15.50 -13.76
N LEU A 450 5.17 15.26 -14.33
CA LEU A 450 5.74 16.13 -15.38
C LEU A 450 4.89 16.07 -16.66
N LEU A 451 4.40 14.88 -17.04
CA LEU A 451 3.53 14.71 -18.20
C LEU A 451 2.22 15.51 -18.04
N VAL A 452 1.59 15.41 -16.86
CA VAL A 452 0.39 16.21 -16.53
C VAL A 452 0.72 17.70 -16.52
N GLY A 453 1.83 18.09 -15.90
CA GLY A 453 2.29 19.49 -15.86
C GLY A 453 2.54 20.09 -17.24
N LYS A 454 2.91 19.28 -18.23
CA LYS A 454 3.06 19.70 -19.64
C LYS A 454 1.74 19.73 -20.43
N GLY A 455 0.60 19.34 -19.83
CA GLY A 455 -0.69 19.27 -20.49
C GLY A 455 -0.87 18.04 -21.39
N LEU A 456 0.01 17.04 -21.27
CA LEU A 456 -0.01 15.79 -22.04
C LEU A 456 -0.70 14.63 -21.33
N GLY A 457 -1.17 14.80 -20.09
CA GLY A 457 -1.71 13.73 -19.25
C GLY A 457 -2.94 13.00 -19.79
N LYS A 458 -3.69 13.63 -20.74
CA LYS A 458 -4.81 12.98 -21.47
C LYS A 458 -4.44 12.58 -22.90
N LYS A 459 -3.23 12.87 -23.33
CA LYS A 459 -2.79 12.76 -24.73
C LYS A 459 -1.69 11.74 -24.94
N CYS A 460 -1.12 11.23 -23.86
CA CYS A 460 -0.07 10.21 -23.84
C CYS A 460 -0.42 9.14 -22.82
N ALA A 461 0.14 7.94 -23.02
CA ALA A 461 0.10 6.87 -22.03
C ALA A 461 1.50 6.57 -21.50
N LEU A 462 1.57 6.04 -20.27
CA LEU A 462 2.80 5.47 -19.70
C LEU A 462 2.55 4.00 -19.37
N ILE A 463 3.49 3.14 -19.73
CA ILE A 463 3.44 1.73 -19.38
C ILE A 463 4.79 1.28 -18.80
N THR A 464 4.77 0.37 -17.81
CA THR A 464 5.99 -0.07 -17.13
C THR A 464 5.85 -1.45 -16.49
N ASP A 465 6.95 -2.19 -16.40
CA ASP A 465 7.10 -3.36 -15.52
C ASP A 465 7.39 -2.98 -14.05
N GLY A 466 7.65 -1.70 -13.78
CA GLY A 466 7.71 -1.13 -12.44
C GLY A 466 6.33 -0.75 -11.91
N ARG A 467 6.29 0.28 -11.03
CA ARG A 467 5.06 0.79 -10.42
C ARG A 467 4.89 2.27 -10.71
N PHE A 468 3.61 2.70 -10.72
CA PHE A 468 3.27 4.12 -10.58
C PHE A 468 2.70 4.39 -9.19
N SER A 469 2.98 5.57 -8.67
CA SER A 469 2.46 6.02 -7.39
C SER A 469 0.93 6.01 -7.35
N GLY A 470 0.34 5.72 -6.20
CA GLY A 470 -1.09 5.87 -5.96
C GLY A 470 -1.63 7.30 -6.20
N ALA A 471 -0.74 8.29 -6.25
CA ALA A 471 -1.04 9.69 -6.58
C ALA A 471 -1.13 9.98 -8.08
N THR A 472 -0.85 9.00 -8.95
CA THR A 472 -0.79 9.16 -10.40
C THR A 472 -2.16 9.41 -11.01
N ARG A 473 -2.18 10.27 -12.05
CA ARG A 473 -3.35 10.57 -12.92
C ARG A 473 -3.00 10.32 -14.38
N GLY A 474 -4.00 9.96 -15.18
CA GLY A 474 -3.85 9.67 -16.62
C GLY A 474 -3.70 8.16 -16.90
N ILE A 475 -3.42 7.82 -18.16
CA ILE A 475 -3.31 6.44 -18.63
C ILE A 475 -1.95 5.88 -18.21
N CYS A 476 -1.87 5.31 -17.00
CA CYS A 476 -0.65 4.79 -16.43
C CYS A 476 -0.84 3.32 -16.04
N VAL A 477 -0.26 2.42 -16.87
CA VAL A 477 -0.34 0.97 -16.70
C VAL A 477 0.97 0.46 -16.10
N GLY A 478 0.91 -0.07 -14.88
CA GLY A 478 2.06 -0.62 -14.18
C GLY A 478 1.97 -2.13 -13.98
N HIS A 479 3.00 -2.68 -13.32
CA HIS A 479 3.07 -4.11 -12.98
C HIS A 479 2.99 -5.04 -14.20
N ILE A 480 3.49 -4.60 -15.37
CA ILE A 480 3.45 -5.45 -16.57
C ILE A 480 4.22 -6.74 -16.30
N CYS A 481 3.51 -7.85 -16.45
CA CYS A 481 4.04 -9.17 -16.17
C CYS A 481 3.82 -10.12 -17.38
N PRO A 482 4.89 -10.88 -17.81
CA PRO A 482 6.26 -10.93 -17.26
C PRO A 482 7.05 -9.63 -17.47
N GLU A 483 7.93 -9.29 -16.50
CA GLU A 483 8.81 -8.12 -16.60
C GLU A 483 9.89 -8.25 -17.67
N ALA A 484 10.48 -7.15 -18.11
CA ALA A 484 11.53 -7.13 -19.14
C ALA A 484 12.76 -7.99 -18.77
N ALA A 485 13.16 -7.99 -17.49
CA ALA A 485 14.31 -8.78 -17.00
C ALA A 485 14.07 -10.30 -17.06
N ASN A 486 12.81 -10.74 -17.13
CA ASN A 486 12.41 -12.12 -17.33
C ASN A 486 12.08 -12.44 -18.80
N GLY A 487 12.41 -11.53 -19.73
CA GLY A 487 12.15 -11.72 -21.16
C GLY A 487 10.71 -11.47 -21.59
N GLY A 488 9.92 -10.76 -20.77
CA GLY A 488 8.57 -10.34 -21.12
C GLY A 488 8.53 -9.50 -22.41
N VAL A 489 7.38 -9.49 -23.10
CA VAL A 489 7.20 -8.78 -24.38
C VAL A 489 7.52 -7.29 -24.27
N ILE A 490 7.35 -6.69 -23.10
CA ILE A 490 7.75 -5.29 -22.87
C ILE A 490 9.24 -5.02 -23.20
N ALA A 491 10.12 -6.05 -23.08
CA ALA A 491 11.53 -5.95 -23.47
C ALA A 491 11.72 -5.87 -25.00
N LEU A 492 10.75 -6.35 -25.78
CA LEU A 492 10.80 -6.46 -27.23
C LEU A 492 10.19 -5.25 -27.95
N ILE A 493 9.57 -4.33 -27.21
CA ILE A 493 8.97 -3.11 -27.79
C ILE A 493 10.08 -2.21 -28.32
N GLU A 494 9.91 -1.73 -29.55
CA GLU A 494 10.83 -0.79 -30.18
C GLU A 494 10.17 0.56 -30.41
N ASN A 495 10.99 1.62 -30.56
CA ASN A 495 10.48 2.93 -30.89
C ASN A 495 9.74 2.92 -32.22
N GLY A 496 8.52 3.44 -32.25
CA GLY A 496 7.66 3.45 -33.43
C GLY A 496 6.61 2.35 -33.49
N ASP A 497 6.69 1.32 -32.60
CA ASP A 497 5.66 0.30 -32.50
C ASP A 497 4.32 0.90 -32.05
N LYS A 498 3.23 0.38 -32.56
CA LYS A 498 1.88 0.75 -32.12
C LYS A 498 1.47 -0.05 -30.88
N ILE A 499 0.91 0.65 -29.88
CA ILE A 499 0.36 0.06 -28.66
C ILE A 499 -1.08 0.50 -28.51
N LYS A 500 -1.96 -0.47 -28.23
CA LYS A 500 -3.37 -0.24 -27.93
C LYS A 500 -3.66 -0.56 -26.47
N ILE A 501 -4.38 0.34 -25.81
CA ILE A 501 -4.90 0.17 -24.45
C ILE A 501 -6.41 0.39 -24.50
N ASP A 502 -7.18 -0.60 -24.05
CA ASP A 502 -8.65 -0.54 -23.98
C ASP A 502 -9.08 -1.00 -22.59
N ILE A 503 -9.37 -0.03 -21.72
CA ILE A 503 -9.74 -0.28 -20.32
C ILE A 503 -11.09 -0.99 -20.23
N ASN A 504 -12.02 -0.71 -21.14
CA ASN A 504 -13.33 -1.34 -21.15
C ASN A 504 -13.24 -2.83 -21.50
N LYS A 505 -12.34 -3.18 -22.44
CA LYS A 505 -12.09 -4.56 -22.85
C LYS A 505 -11.02 -5.26 -22.03
N ARG A 506 -10.45 -4.58 -21.02
CA ARG A 506 -9.35 -5.11 -20.20
C ARG A 506 -8.13 -5.53 -21.04
N LEU A 507 -7.79 -4.77 -22.07
CA LEU A 507 -6.80 -5.11 -23.08
C LEU A 507 -5.61 -4.16 -23.08
N ILE A 508 -4.40 -4.73 -23.19
CA ILE A 508 -3.17 -4.03 -23.58
C ILE A 508 -2.44 -4.82 -24.65
N GLU A 509 -2.21 -4.22 -25.83
CA GLU A 509 -1.72 -4.95 -26.99
C GLU A 509 -0.61 -4.20 -27.71
N LEU A 510 0.44 -4.93 -28.08
CA LEU A 510 1.47 -4.52 -29.02
C LEU A 510 1.05 -4.97 -30.42
N CYS A 511 0.80 -4.01 -31.31
CA CYS A 511 0.34 -4.25 -32.69
C CYS A 511 1.53 -4.57 -33.61
N VAL A 512 2.24 -5.64 -33.34
CA VAL A 512 3.40 -6.14 -34.10
C VAL A 512 3.18 -7.61 -34.43
N ASP A 513 3.55 -8.01 -35.66
CA ASP A 513 3.41 -9.39 -36.10
C ASP A 513 4.18 -10.39 -35.22
N GLU A 514 3.57 -11.53 -34.90
CA GLU A 514 4.16 -12.55 -34.02
C GLU A 514 5.52 -13.07 -34.52
N LYS A 515 5.75 -13.12 -35.86
CA LYS A 515 7.04 -13.54 -36.43
C LYS A 515 8.12 -12.52 -36.13
N VAL A 516 7.79 -11.22 -36.17
CA VAL A 516 8.70 -10.14 -35.83
C VAL A 516 9.04 -10.20 -34.34
N LEU A 517 8.04 -10.42 -33.47
CA LEU A 517 8.26 -10.59 -32.04
C LEU A 517 9.13 -11.81 -31.73
N ALA A 518 8.91 -12.92 -32.41
CA ALA A 518 9.74 -14.11 -32.27
C ALA A 518 11.19 -13.90 -32.71
N GLU A 519 11.42 -13.10 -33.75
CA GLU A 519 12.77 -12.72 -34.19
C GLU A 519 13.44 -11.77 -33.18
N ARG A 520 12.73 -10.73 -32.70
CA ARG A 520 13.22 -9.85 -31.64
C ARG A 520 13.57 -10.62 -30.37
N HIS A 521 12.78 -11.61 -30.01
CA HIS A 521 13.03 -12.46 -28.84
C HIS A 521 14.32 -13.31 -29.00
N LYS A 522 14.59 -13.85 -30.19
CA LYS A 522 15.84 -14.57 -30.47
C LYS A 522 17.08 -13.68 -30.35
N ASN A 523 16.93 -12.40 -30.66
CA ASN A 523 18.01 -11.41 -30.62
C ASN A 523 18.11 -10.69 -29.27
N LEU A 524 17.19 -10.96 -28.32
CA LEU A 524 17.17 -10.34 -27.01
C LEU A 524 18.40 -10.78 -26.22
N LYS A 525 19.22 -9.80 -25.81
CA LYS A 525 20.38 -10.06 -24.95
C LYS A 525 19.91 -10.48 -23.56
N SER A 526 20.65 -11.39 -22.93
CA SER A 526 20.41 -11.77 -21.55
C SER A 526 20.47 -10.53 -20.64
N PHE A 527 19.51 -10.43 -19.72
CA PHE A 527 19.50 -9.34 -18.73
C PHE A 527 20.72 -9.44 -17.81
N GLU A 528 21.45 -8.35 -17.68
CA GLU A 528 22.54 -8.22 -16.71
C GLU A 528 22.04 -7.47 -15.47
N PRO A 529 22.14 -8.06 -14.25
CA PRO A 529 21.71 -7.39 -13.02
C PRO A 529 22.41 -6.05 -12.80
N ARG A 530 21.65 -4.99 -12.58
CA ARG A 530 22.17 -3.65 -12.27
C ARG A 530 22.89 -3.59 -10.93
N VAL A 531 22.49 -4.44 -9.97
CA VAL A 531 23.09 -4.51 -8.62
C VAL A 531 23.65 -5.91 -8.41
N LYS A 532 24.96 -5.98 -8.14
CA LYS A 532 25.71 -7.26 -8.05
C LYS A 532 25.97 -7.72 -6.61
N SER A 533 25.70 -6.91 -5.60
CA SER A 533 25.98 -7.22 -4.19
C SER A 533 25.00 -6.54 -3.25
N GLY A 534 24.98 -6.96 -1.99
CA GLY A 534 24.17 -6.36 -0.93
C GLY A 534 22.72 -6.82 -0.96
N TYR A 535 21.86 -6.05 -0.27
CA TYR A 535 20.47 -6.40 -0.02
C TYR A 535 19.65 -6.53 -1.31
N LEU A 536 19.77 -5.56 -2.23
CA LEU A 536 19.01 -5.58 -3.47
C LEU A 536 19.44 -6.71 -4.42
N ALA A 537 20.70 -7.13 -4.40
CA ALA A 537 21.15 -8.30 -5.18
C ALA A 537 20.57 -9.61 -4.63
N LYS A 538 20.49 -9.73 -3.28
CA LYS A 538 19.81 -10.85 -2.63
C LYS A 538 18.32 -10.88 -2.98
N TYR A 539 17.66 -9.73 -2.93
CA TYR A 539 16.26 -9.59 -3.32
C TYR A 539 16.01 -10.01 -4.77
N ALA A 540 16.75 -9.41 -5.73
CA ALA A 540 16.60 -9.67 -7.15
C ALA A 540 16.79 -11.16 -7.54
N LYS A 541 17.61 -11.89 -6.77
CA LYS A 541 17.86 -13.32 -7.00
C LYS A 541 16.67 -14.20 -6.63
N ASN A 542 15.87 -13.78 -5.62
CA ASN A 542 14.84 -14.62 -5.01
C ASN A 542 13.41 -14.15 -5.33
N VAL A 543 13.25 -12.88 -5.73
CA VAL A 543 11.94 -12.29 -5.93
C VAL A 543 11.17 -12.93 -7.08
N GLN A 544 9.88 -13.16 -6.85
CA GLN A 544 8.91 -13.59 -7.85
C GLN A 544 8.35 -12.40 -8.63
N ASP A 545 7.65 -12.69 -9.74
CA ASP A 545 7.01 -11.68 -10.58
C ASP A 545 5.89 -10.92 -9.83
N ALA A 546 5.52 -9.77 -10.39
CA ALA A 546 4.46 -8.91 -9.84
C ALA A 546 3.10 -9.61 -9.77
N SER A 547 2.79 -10.50 -10.74
CA SER A 547 1.57 -11.33 -10.74
C SER A 547 1.46 -12.28 -9.54
N HIS A 548 2.57 -12.54 -8.84
CA HIS A 548 2.64 -13.32 -7.60
C HIS A 548 2.89 -12.44 -6.35
N GLY A 549 2.73 -11.11 -6.46
CA GLY A 549 2.91 -10.18 -5.35
C GLY A 549 4.35 -9.73 -5.11
N ALA A 550 5.30 -10.03 -6.02
CA ALA A 550 6.72 -9.68 -5.89
C ALA A 550 7.29 -10.10 -4.51
N ILE A 551 7.06 -11.34 -4.10
CA ILE A 551 7.49 -11.93 -2.82
C ILE A 551 8.88 -12.55 -2.93
N VAL A 552 9.57 -12.69 -1.78
CA VAL A 552 10.92 -13.30 -1.66
C VAL A 552 10.85 -14.61 -0.89
#